data_3ee0d51e1883c2e474dbd2a6a2da744a
#
_entry.id   3ee0d51e1883c2e474dbd2a6a2da744a
#
_cell.length_a   1.000
_cell.length_b   1.000
_cell.length_c   1.000
_cell.angle_alpha   90.00
_cell.angle_beta   90.00
_cell.angle_gamma   90.00
#
_symmetry.space_group_name_H-M   'P 1'
#
loop_
_entity.id
_entity.type
_entity.pdbx_description
1 polymer ?
#
loop_
_entity_poly.entity_id
_entity_poly.type
_entity_poly.pdbx_seq_one_letter_code
_entity_poly.pdbx_strand_id
1 'polypeptide(L)'
;MKYFNTEGSCNPREHYMVNLDDRLKYIKKFLVDRKKYFVINRGRQYGKTTTLRALKKYLADDYIVLSLDFQQIGTGDFADETTFSSAFAEVLLMAFQFGQEDNGRLAEMLKGFIEKKGSGLKDLFACLSNLCKNSSRPIVLMIDEVDSASNNQVFIDFLAQLRAYYLNRDETPIFHSVILVGVYDIKNLKLKLRPDSEHQYNSPWNIAAKFNIDMSFSMEQIASMLKEYEEDNHTGMDIKAVAEEIHHYTSGYPVLVSSICKLLDEELPGNTWLKTPADVWSGRGVTEAVQRILIEQTPLFESMVRQLNEYPEMKQMVHEVLFQGKRVSYNPDLKAVSLAVMFGYIKNAAGSIQVANRIFEMRLYNLFLSEEELTNALYDKAQGNQFQFVSRGRLDMDLIIEKFVLYFQDIYGEQDEKFLEEQGRKLFLLYLKPIINGTGNYYIEAQTRDARRTDVIVDYMGEQFIIELKIWHGNEYNERGEKQLADYLDYYHKDRGYMISFNFNKNKKIGIQEISIGEKTIVEAVV
;
A
#
# COMPACT_ATOMS: atom_id res chain seq x y z
N MET A 1 19.15 21.82 -6.38
CA MET A 1 19.20 20.80 -5.32
C MET A 1 18.00 19.90 -5.52
N LYS A 2 18.16 18.58 -5.52
CA LYS A 2 17.05 17.63 -5.58
C LYS A 2 16.37 17.55 -4.22
N TYR A 3 15.12 17.06 -4.19
CA TYR A 3 14.35 16.83 -2.95
C TYR A 3 13.49 15.57 -3.07
N PHE A 4 12.94 15.06 -1.95
CA PHE A 4 12.02 13.92 -1.95
C PHE A 4 10.59 14.38 -2.20
N ASN A 5 9.99 13.94 -3.31
CA ASN A 5 8.66 14.36 -3.71
C ASN A 5 7.59 13.33 -3.29
N THR A 6 6.54 13.81 -2.64
CA THR A 6 5.36 13.04 -2.24
C THR A 6 4.09 13.45 -2.98
N GLU A 7 4.16 14.51 -3.79
CA GLU A 7 3.05 15.12 -4.50
C GLU A 7 3.19 14.95 -6.01
N GLY A 8 2.15 14.44 -6.66
CA GLY A 8 2.14 14.25 -8.11
C GLY A 8 3.19 13.25 -8.61
N SER A 9 3.79 13.53 -9.75
CA SER A 9 4.78 12.64 -10.39
C SER A 9 6.20 13.07 -10.15
N CYS A 10 7.13 12.10 -9.98
CA CYS A 10 8.54 12.39 -9.82
C CYS A 10 9.25 12.66 -11.16
N ASN A 11 10.25 13.55 -11.10
CA ASN A 11 11.16 13.90 -12.19
C ASN A 11 12.62 13.69 -11.73
N PRO A 12 13.42 12.83 -12.38
CA PRO A 12 14.78 12.51 -11.93
C PRO A 12 15.76 13.70 -11.96
N ARG A 13 15.41 14.81 -12.62
CA ARG A 13 16.23 16.05 -12.60
C ARG A 13 16.04 16.88 -11.34
N GLU A 14 14.88 16.72 -10.67
CA GLU A 14 14.45 17.56 -9.56
C GLU A 14 14.29 16.77 -8.26
N HIS A 15 14.07 15.44 -8.37
CA HIS A 15 13.73 14.60 -7.25
C HIS A 15 14.71 13.44 -7.08
N TYR A 16 15.00 13.07 -5.84
CA TYR A 16 15.61 11.78 -5.52
C TYR A 16 14.57 10.69 -5.77
N MET A 17 14.90 9.72 -6.60
CA MET A 17 13.98 8.65 -6.97
C MET A 17 14.72 7.38 -7.37
N VAL A 18 14.05 6.26 -7.25
CA VAL A 18 14.62 4.97 -7.67
C VAL A 18 14.75 4.91 -9.18
N ASN A 19 15.76 4.15 -9.65
CA ASN A 19 15.93 3.87 -11.07
C ASN A 19 14.80 2.95 -11.56
N LEU A 20 14.14 3.34 -12.67
CA LEU A 20 13.03 2.61 -13.28
C LEU A 20 13.43 1.79 -14.53
N ASP A 21 14.70 1.81 -14.94
CA ASP A 21 15.15 1.28 -16.24
C ASP A 21 14.76 -0.18 -16.46
N ASP A 22 14.94 -1.05 -15.48
CA ASP A 22 14.58 -2.47 -15.60
C ASP A 22 13.07 -2.66 -15.79
N ARG A 23 12.27 -1.86 -15.08
CA ARG A 23 10.81 -1.86 -15.21
C ARG A 23 10.41 -1.40 -16.62
N LEU A 24 10.96 -0.29 -17.09
CA LEU A 24 10.67 0.27 -18.42
C LEU A 24 11.09 -0.70 -19.53
N LYS A 25 12.27 -1.30 -19.42
CA LYS A 25 12.78 -2.33 -20.33
C LYS A 25 11.87 -3.55 -20.39
N TYR A 26 11.37 -4.00 -19.22
CA TYR A 26 10.45 -5.12 -19.17
C TYR A 26 9.12 -4.77 -19.85
N ILE A 27 8.52 -3.61 -19.53
CA ILE A 27 7.27 -3.14 -20.15
C ILE A 27 7.43 -3.04 -21.66
N LYS A 28 8.50 -2.41 -22.15
CA LYS A 28 8.76 -2.31 -23.58
C LYS A 28 8.84 -3.69 -24.21
N LYS A 29 9.77 -4.54 -23.76
CA LYS A 29 10.10 -5.83 -24.37
C LYS A 29 8.93 -6.83 -24.36
N PHE A 30 8.19 -6.94 -23.26
CA PHE A 30 7.20 -8.00 -23.07
C PHE A 30 5.76 -7.58 -23.30
N LEU A 31 5.48 -6.28 -23.31
CA LEU A 31 4.14 -5.77 -23.51
C LEU A 31 4.05 -4.91 -24.77
N VAL A 32 4.79 -3.80 -24.86
CA VAL A 32 4.68 -2.86 -25.98
C VAL A 32 5.17 -3.47 -27.29
N ASP A 33 6.40 -3.99 -27.36
CA ASP A 33 6.97 -4.57 -28.58
C ASP A 33 6.16 -5.79 -29.08
N ARG A 34 5.39 -6.42 -28.16
CA ARG A 34 4.48 -7.54 -28.48
C ARG A 34 3.07 -7.11 -28.83
N LYS A 35 2.85 -5.83 -29.08
CA LYS A 35 1.55 -5.26 -29.45
C LYS A 35 0.44 -5.59 -28.45
N LYS A 36 0.74 -5.65 -27.15
CA LYS A 36 -0.26 -5.97 -26.12
C LYS A 36 -0.99 -4.71 -25.67
N TYR A 37 -2.30 -4.86 -25.45
CA TYR A 37 -3.09 -3.91 -24.69
C TYR A 37 -3.08 -4.36 -23.23
N PHE A 38 -2.86 -3.46 -22.27
CA PHE A 38 -2.75 -3.82 -20.87
C PHE A 38 -3.19 -2.68 -19.94
N VAL A 39 -3.42 -3.04 -18.68
CA VAL A 39 -3.85 -2.09 -17.63
C VAL A 39 -2.81 -2.08 -16.52
N ILE A 40 -2.38 -0.89 -16.12
CA ILE A 40 -1.61 -0.67 -14.91
C ILE A 40 -2.62 -0.30 -13.80
N ASN A 41 -3.14 -1.31 -13.11
CA ASN A 41 -4.05 -1.14 -11.99
C ASN A 41 -3.29 -1.35 -10.67
N ARG A 42 -3.02 -0.28 -9.97
CA ARG A 42 -2.35 -0.28 -8.66
C ARG A 42 -3.03 0.72 -7.75
N GLY A 43 -2.90 0.52 -6.45
CA GLY A 43 -3.39 1.42 -5.43
C GLY A 43 -3.01 2.89 -5.65
N ARG A 44 -3.58 3.79 -4.88
CA ARG A 44 -3.23 5.23 -4.95
C ARG A 44 -1.76 5.43 -4.61
N GLN A 45 -1.15 6.45 -5.25
CA GLN A 45 0.24 6.88 -4.98
C GLN A 45 1.30 5.76 -5.10
N TYR A 46 1.02 4.80 -5.98
CA TYR A 46 1.92 3.67 -6.28
C TYR A 46 2.89 3.97 -7.43
N GLY A 47 3.09 5.24 -7.79
CA GLY A 47 4.01 5.66 -8.84
C GLY A 47 3.54 5.37 -10.28
N LYS A 48 2.23 5.20 -10.50
CA LYS A 48 1.64 4.93 -11.84
C LYS A 48 1.99 6.02 -12.85
N THR A 49 1.62 7.26 -12.56
CA THR A 49 1.87 8.42 -13.43
C THR A 49 3.37 8.67 -13.65
N THR A 50 4.20 8.48 -12.61
CA THR A 50 5.67 8.56 -12.73
C THR A 50 6.20 7.53 -13.72
N THR A 51 5.75 6.28 -13.59
CA THR A 51 6.11 5.18 -14.52
C THR A 51 5.64 5.49 -15.94
N LEU A 52 4.42 6.02 -16.10
CA LEU A 52 3.87 6.37 -17.41
C LEU A 52 4.67 7.48 -18.10
N ARG A 53 5.03 8.53 -17.36
CA ARG A 53 5.86 9.63 -17.87
C ARG A 53 7.28 9.17 -18.25
N ALA A 54 7.88 8.30 -17.42
CA ALA A 54 9.17 7.71 -17.74
C ALA A 54 9.09 6.81 -18.98
N LEU A 55 8.03 5.98 -19.08
CA LEU A 55 7.79 5.10 -20.21
C LEU A 55 7.56 5.88 -21.51
N LYS A 56 6.84 7.01 -21.46
CA LYS A 56 6.68 7.91 -22.62
C LYS A 56 8.03 8.33 -23.19
N LYS A 57 8.95 8.77 -22.34
CA LYS A 57 10.31 9.17 -22.76
C LYS A 57 11.11 7.98 -23.28
N TYR A 58 11.00 6.83 -22.61
CA TYR A 58 11.74 5.62 -22.96
C TYR A 58 11.32 5.01 -24.31
N LEU A 59 10.06 5.21 -24.72
CA LEU A 59 9.52 4.70 -25.98
C LEU A 59 9.66 5.68 -27.16
N ALA A 60 10.03 6.94 -26.89
CA ALA A 60 9.94 8.02 -27.89
C ALA A 60 10.80 7.80 -29.15
N ASP A 61 11.89 7.05 -29.06
CA ASP A 61 12.76 6.77 -30.22
C ASP A 61 12.12 5.79 -31.20
N ASP A 62 11.35 4.81 -30.70
CA ASP A 62 10.78 3.74 -31.52
C ASP A 62 9.31 3.97 -31.89
N TYR A 63 8.58 4.74 -31.09
CA TYR A 63 7.13 4.91 -31.16
C TYR A 63 6.70 6.37 -31.12
N ILE A 64 5.57 6.68 -31.74
CA ILE A 64 4.81 7.89 -31.43
C ILE A 64 3.97 7.60 -30.18
N VAL A 65 4.24 8.29 -29.07
CA VAL A 65 3.55 8.03 -27.80
C VAL A 65 2.57 9.16 -27.50
N LEU A 66 1.28 8.83 -27.56
CA LEU A 66 0.19 9.73 -27.20
C LEU A 66 -0.24 9.42 -25.77
N SER A 67 -0.05 10.39 -24.90
CA SER A 67 -0.38 10.27 -23.48
C SER A 67 -1.50 11.22 -23.13
N LEU A 68 -2.64 10.69 -22.75
CA LEU A 68 -3.85 11.42 -22.38
C LEU A 68 -4.08 11.29 -20.88
N ASP A 69 -4.69 12.31 -20.29
CA ASP A 69 -5.19 12.31 -18.93
C ASP A 69 -6.73 12.50 -18.99
N PHE A 70 -7.47 11.51 -18.55
CA PHE A 70 -8.93 11.54 -18.61
C PHE A 70 -9.57 12.46 -17.58
N GLN A 71 -8.81 13.04 -16.66
CA GLN A 71 -9.29 14.17 -15.86
C GLN A 71 -9.53 15.43 -16.69
N GLN A 72 -8.96 15.52 -17.90
CA GLN A 72 -9.19 16.63 -18.84
C GLN A 72 -10.51 16.52 -19.59
N ILE A 73 -11.16 15.34 -19.56
CA ILE A 73 -12.48 15.12 -20.15
C ILE A 73 -13.52 15.35 -19.06
N GLY A 74 -14.35 16.37 -19.24
CA GLY A 74 -15.39 16.74 -18.27
C GLY A 74 -16.56 15.75 -18.23
N THR A 75 -17.32 15.76 -17.15
CA THR A 75 -18.50 14.88 -17.02
C THR A 75 -19.51 15.07 -18.16
N GLY A 76 -19.67 16.31 -18.64
CA GLY A 76 -20.56 16.62 -19.77
C GLY A 76 -20.11 15.98 -21.09
N ASP A 77 -18.82 15.74 -21.25
CA ASP A 77 -18.26 15.16 -22.47
C ASP A 77 -18.58 13.66 -22.60
N PHE A 78 -19.05 13.03 -21.53
CA PHE A 78 -19.53 11.64 -21.55
C PHE A 78 -21.05 11.51 -21.75
N ALA A 79 -21.75 12.61 -22.10
CA ALA A 79 -23.21 12.62 -22.23
C ALA A 79 -23.69 11.71 -23.36
N ASP A 80 -23.00 11.70 -24.50
CA ASP A 80 -23.29 10.88 -25.66
C ASP A 80 -22.04 10.59 -26.49
N GLU A 81 -22.15 9.68 -27.48
CA GLU A 81 -21.03 9.28 -28.33
C GLU A 81 -20.43 10.43 -29.14
N THR A 82 -21.24 11.37 -29.56
CA THR A 82 -20.79 12.50 -30.41
C THR A 82 -19.95 13.46 -29.60
N THR A 83 -20.43 13.84 -28.42
CA THR A 83 -19.74 14.75 -27.52
C THR A 83 -18.43 14.14 -27.03
N PHE A 84 -18.45 12.87 -26.64
CA PHE A 84 -17.26 12.14 -26.23
C PHE A 84 -16.23 12.03 -27.37
N SER A 85 -16.67 11.71 -28.60
CA SER A 85 -15.77 11.55 -29.75
C SER A 85 -15.05 12.84 -30.09
N SER A 86 -15.74 13.99 -30.00
CA SER A 86 -15.14 15.31 -30.19
C SER A 86 -14.12 15.61 -29.10
N ALA A 87 -14.49 15.46 -27.82
CA ALA A 87 -13.62 15.74 -26.68
C ALA A 87 -12.37 14.83 -26.70
N PHE A 88 -12.54 13.54 -27.02
CA PHE A 88 -11.42 12.62 -27.16
C PHE A 88 -10.47 13.04 -28.28
N ALA A 89 -10.99 13.43 -29.44
CA ALA A 89 -10.19 13.90 -30.57
C ALA A 89 -9.46 15.21 -30.24
N GLU A 90 -10.06 16.12 -29.46
CA GLU A 90 -9.43 17.37 -29.00
C GLU A 90 -8.24 17.09 -28.06
N VAL A 91 -8.43 16.23 -27.05
CA VAL A 91 -7.35 15.84 -26.14
C VAL A 91 -6.22 15.12 -26.89
N LEU A 92 -6.58 14.28 -27.87
CA LEU A 92 -5.61 13.60 -28.74
C LEU A 92 -4.84 14.60 -29.61
N LEU A 93 -5.51 15.62 -30.16
CA LEU A 93 -4.89 16.69 -30.94
C LEU A 93 -3.89 17.48 -30.08
N MET A 94 -4.24 17.81 -28.84
CA MET A 94 -3.33 18.45 -27.89
C MET A 94 -2.10 17.59 -27.63
N ALA A 95 -2.26 16.28 -27.48
CA ALA A 95 -1.15 15.36 -27.26
C ALA A 95 -0.16 15.34 -28.46
N PHE A 96 -0.63 15.50 -29.69
CA PHE A 96 0.21 15.67 -30.86
C PHE A 96 0.92 17.02 -30.90
N GLN A 97 0.25 18.12 -30.55
CA GLN A 97 0.82 19.46 -30.57
C GLN A 97 1.96 19.67 -29.56
N PHE A 98 1.85 19.00 -28.38
CA PHE A 98 2.91 19.03 -27.35
C PHE A 98 3.97 17.93 -27.56
N GLY A 99 3.84 17.09 -28.59
CA GLY A 99 4.84 16.10 -28.98
C GLY A 99 6.06 16.76 -29.65
N GLN A 100 7.21 16.09 -29.56
CA GLN A 100 8.47 16.60 -30.14
C GLN A 100 8.58 16.41 -31.66
N GLU A 101 7.56 15.87 -32.33
CA GLU A 101 7.61 15.55 -33.78
C GLU A 101 6.69 16.43 -34.60
N ASP A 102 7.11 16.66 -35.84
CA ASP A 102 6.26 17.31 -36.87
C ASP A 102 5.18 16.29 -37.35
N ASN A 103 4.12 16.16 -36.55
CA ASN A 103 2.95 15.37 -36.88
C ASN A 103 1.83 16.22 -37.54
N GLY A 104 2.21 17.28 -38.28
CA GLY A 104 1.27 18.25 -38.85
C GLY A 104 0.13 17.58 -39.65
N ARG A 105 0.45 16.56 -40.47
CA ARG A 105 -0.56 15.84 -41.25
C ARG A 105 -1.56 15.06 -40.35
N LEU A 106 -1.08 14.42 -39.27
CA LEU A 106 -1.93 13.68 -38.36
C LEU A 106 -2.81 14.63 -37.53
N ALA A 107 -2.26 15.78 -37.15
CA ALA A 107 -3.00 16.83 -36.48
C ALA A 107 -4.10 17.44 -37.37
N GLU A 108 -3.84 17.62 -38.67
CA GLU A 108 -4.85 18.10 -39.63
C GLU A 108 -5.99 17.10 -39.81
N MET A 109 -5.70 15.79 -39.82
CA MET A 109 -6.75 14.76 -39.87
C MET A 109 -7.70 14.84 -38.66
N LEU A 110 -7.15 15.05 -37.44
CA LEU A 110 -7.97 15.22 -36.23
C LEU A 110 -8.76 16.52 -36.27
N LYS A 111 -8.17 17.63 -36.71
CA LYS A 111 -8.90 18.90 -36.89
C LYS A 111 -10.10 18.73 -37.83
N GLY A 112 -9.89 18.08 -38.99
CA GLY A 112 -10.97 17.80 -39.94
C GLY A 112 -12.05 16.88 -39.35
N PHE A 113 -11.72 15.97 -38.45
CA PHE A 113 -12.69 15.18 -37.72
C PHE A 113 -13.51 16.04 -36.72
N ILE A 114 -12.83 16.90 -35.92
CA ILE A 114 -13.48 17.77 -34.93
C ILE A 114 -14.44 18.77 -35.62
N GLU A 115 -14.02 19.34 -36.76
CA GLU A 115 -14.85 20.28 -37.54
C GLU A 115 -16.12 19.63 -38.11
N LYS A 116 -16.09 18.31 -38.33
CA LYS A 116 -17.24 17.53 -38.79
C LYS A 116 -18.19 17.21 -37.63
N LYS A 117 -19.11 18.13 -37.33
CA LYS A 117 -20.09 17.96 -36.27
C LYS A 117 -20.95 16.70 -36.44
N GLY A 118 -21.31 16.06 -35.32
CA GLY A 118 -22.21 14.91 -35.29
C GLY A 118 -21.53 13.55 -35.55
N SER A 119 -20.21 13.49 -35.48
CA SER A 119 -19.44 12.24 -35.65
C SER A 119 -19.43 11.42 -34.36
N GLY A 120 -19.96 10.18 -34.38
CA GLY A 120 -19.99 9.27 -33.23
C GLY A 120 -18.73 8.39 -33.12
N LEU A 121 -18.78 7.37 -32.23
CA LEU A 121 -17.66 6.45 -32.00
C LEU A 121 -17.19 5.72 -33.26
N LYS A 122 -18.11 5.31 -34.13
CA LYS A 122 -17.76 4.65 -35.39
C LYS A 122 -16.88 5.54 -36.30
N ASP A 123 -17.24 6.82 -36.42
CA ASP A 123 -16.48 7.78 -37.23
C ASP A 123 -15.13 8.10 -36.56
N LEU A 124 -15.10 8.20 -35.22
CA LEU A 124 -13.86 8.36 -34.45
C LEU A 124 -12.89 7.21 -34.73
N PHE A 125 -13.34 5.97 -34.62
CA PHE A 125 -12.47 4.81 -34.86
C PHE A 125 -12.02 4.67 -36.31
N ALA A 126 -12.84 5.06 -37.26
CA ALA A 126 -12.41 5.17 -38.67
C ALA A 126 -11.30 6.23 -38.84
N CYS A 127 -11.42 7.38 -38.19
CA CYS A 127 -10.39 8.42 -38.15
C CYS A 127 -9.10 7.90 -37.49
N LEU A 128 -9.18 7.26 -36.30
CA LEU A 128 -8.04 6.70 -35.59
C LEU A 128 -7.32 5.62 -36.38
N SER A 129 -8.06 4.74 -37.06
CA SER A 129 -7.48 3.72 -37.94
C SER A 129 -6.71 4.35 -39.10
N ASN A 130 -7.30 5.34 -39.74
CA ASN A 130 -6.65 6.10 -40.83
C ASN A 130 -5.41 6.85 -40.35
N LEU A 131 -5.46 7.41 -39.15
CA LEU A 131 -4.33 8.08 -38.49
C LEU A 131 -3.18 7.08 -38.25
N CYS A 132 -3.46 5.89 -37.70
CA CYS A 132 -2.46 4.85 -37.48
C CYS A 132 -1.86 4.34 -38.81
N LYS A 133 -2.67 4.22 -39.86
CA LYS A 133 -2.22 3.82 -41.21
C LYS A 133 -1.25 4.86 -41.83
N ASN A 134 -1.46 6.14 -41.61
CA ASN A 134 -0.67 7.22 -42.19
C ASN A 134 0.48 7.68 -41.30
N SER A 135 0.66 7.09 -40.13
CA SER A 135 1.74 7.41 -39.22
C SER A 135 3.08 6.86 -39.71
N SER A 136 4.15 7.64 -39.55
CA SER A 136 5.53 7.26 -39.90
C SER A 136 6.11 6.17 -38.99
N ARG A 137 5.64 6.10 -37.73
CA ARG A 137 6.02 5.11 -36.72
C ARG A 137 4.78 4.55 -36.03
N PRO A 138 4.85 3.33 -35.46
CA PRO A 138 3.72 2.79 -34.71
C PRO A 138 3.32 3.68 -33.53
N ILE A 139 2.01 3.82 -33.33
CA ILE A 139 1.46 4.68 -32.27
C ILE A 139 1.15 3.86 -31.02
N VAL A 140 1.64 4.32 -29.87
CA VAL A 140 1.28 3.81 -28.54
C VAL A 140 0.37 4.83 -27.86
N LEU A 141 -0.83 4.39 -27.47
CA LEU A 141 -1.79 5.21 -26.71
C LEU A 141 -1.67 4.91 -25.22
N MET A 142 -1.47 5.93 -24.42
CA MET A 142 -1.48 5.87 -22.95
C MET A 142 -2.63 6.73 -22.43
N ILE A 143 -3.46 6.19 -21.55
CA ILE A 143 -4.57 6.92 -20.92
C ILE A 143 -4.43 6.79 -19.41
N ASP A 144 -4.14 7.90 -18.75
CA ASP A 144 -4.08 7.96 -17.28
C ASP A 144 -5.45 8.33 -16.70
N GLU A 145 -5.67 8.01 -15.43
CA GLU A 145 -6.88 8.31 -14.64
C GLU A 145 -8.19 7.81 -15.30
N VAL A 146 -8.16 6.62 -15.92
CA VAL A 146 -9.35 6.02 -16.57
C VAL A 146 -10.51 5.79 -15.59
N ASP A 147 -10.24 5.84 -14.28
CA ASP A 147 -11.25 5.71 -13.23
C ASP A 147 -12.29 6.85 -13.28
N SER A 148 -11.92 8.04 -13.74
CA SER A 148 -12.81 9.18 -13.91
C SER A 148 -13.92 8.90 -14.92
N ALA A 149 -13.62 8.09 -15.94
CA ALA A 149 -14.56 7.68 -16.99
C ALA A 149 -15.37 6.43 -16.65
N SER A 150 -15.02 5.73 -15.56
CA SER A 150 -15.46 4.37 -15.25
C SER A 150 -16.97 4.16 -15.09
N ASN A 151 -17.72 5.23 -14.80
CA ASN A 151 -19.18 5.20 -14.58
C ASN A 151 -20.00 5.58 -15.82
N ASN A 152 -19.36 5.76 -16.99
CA ASN A 152 -20.02 6.23 -18.21
C ASN A 152 -20.17 5.11 -19.25
N GLN A 153 -21.38 4.93 -19.76
CA GLN A 153 -21.67 3.89 -20.77
C GLN A 153 -20.86 4.14 -22.05
N VAL A 154 -20.72 5.38 -22.49
CA VAL A 154 -19.96 5.76 -23.69
C VAL A 154 -18.50 5.32 -23.61
N PHE A 155 -17.90 5.39 -22.43
CA PHE A 155 -16.53 4.87 -22.24
C PHE A 155 -16.45 3.34 -22.36
N ILE A 156 -17.45 2.62 -21.88
CA ILE A 156 -17.56 1.17 -22.07
C ILE A 156 -17.66 0.82 -23.56
N ASP A 157 -18.47 1.58 -24.30
CA ASP A 157 -18.65 1.38 -25.73
C ASP A 157 -17.38 1.74 -26.52
N PHE A 158 -16.66 2.78 -26.11
CA PHE A 158 -15.32 3.09 -26.61
C PHE A 158 -14.31 1.93 -26.40
N LEU A 159 -14.29 1.33 -25.20
CA LEU A 159 -13.45 0.17 -24.92
C LEU A 159 -13.87 -1.06 -25.76
N ALA A 160 -15.16 -1.24 -26.01
CA ALA A 160 -15.66 -2.30 -26.86
C ALA A 160 -15.21 -2.13 -28.33
N GLN A 161 -15.22 -0.90 -28.84
CA GLN A 161 -14.70 -0.56 -30.15
C GLN A 161 -13.18 -0.79 -30.23
N LEU A 162 -12.41 -0.31 -29.23
CA LEU A 162 -10.96 -0.58 -29.15
C LEU A 162 -10.66 -2.09 -29.23
N ARG A 163 -11.46 -2.89 -28.51
CA ARG A 163 -11.32 -4.35 -28.56
C ARG A 163 -11.62 -4.90 -29.95
N ALA A 164 -12.68 -4.46 -30.62
CA ALA A 164 -13.05 -4.93 -31.95
C ALA A 164 -11.93 -4.66 -32.97
N TYR A 165 -11.37 -3.44 -32.94
CA TYR A 165 -10.24 -3.08 -33.81
C TYR A 165 -8.95 -3.84 -33.43
N TYR A 166 -8.68 -4.07 -32.15
CA TYR A 166 -7.54 -4.89 -31.73
C TYR A 166 -7.59 -6.32 -32.27
N LEU A 167 -8.77 -6.94 -32.26
CA LEU A 167 -8.95 -8.30 -32.77
C LEU A 167 -8.80 -8.38 -34.29
N ASN A 168 -9.13 -7.32 -35.03
CA ASN A 168 -9.07 -7.21 -36.47
C ASN A 168 -7.88 -6.36 -36.97
N ARG A 169 -6.86 -6.16 -36.14
CA ARG A 169 -5.75 -5.23 -36.41
C ARG A 169 -4.87 -5.60 -37.60
N ASP A 170 -4.93 -6.84 -38.05
CA ASP A 170 -4.20 -7.30 -39.23
C ASP A 170 -4.85 -6.78 -40.54
N GLU A 171 -6.18 -6.54 -40.52
CA GLU A 171 -6.95 -5.98 -41.63
C GLU A 171 -7.18 -4.48 -41.47
N THR A 172 -7.43 -4.06 -40.23
CA THR A 172 -7.77 -2.68 -39.88
C THR A 172 -6.73 -2.11 -38.91
N PRO A 173 -5.76 -1.32 -39.38
CA PRO A 173 -4.73 -0.72 -38.55
C PRO A 173 -5.31 0.09 -37.39
N ILE A 174 -4.75 -0.06 -36.21
CA ILE A 174 -5.08 0.68 -34.98
C ILE A 174 -3.83 0.80 -34.12
N PHE A 175 -3.92 1.41 -32.93
CA PHE A 175 -2.79 1.59 -32.02
C PHE A 175 -1.97 0.31 -31.83
N HIS A 176 -0.65 0.45 -31.89
CA HIS A 176 0.30 -0.66 -31.70
C HIS A 176 0.17 -1.27 -30.30
N SER A 177 0.05 -0.41 -29.29
CA SER A 177 -0.22 -0.80 -27.91
C SER A 177 -1.12 0.24 -27.24
N VAL A 178 -1.98 -0.20 -26.32
CA VAL A 178 -2.80 0.69 -25.48
C VAL A 178 -2.55 0.37 -24.02
N ILE A 179 -2.22 1.41 -23.25
CA ILE A 179 -1.90 1.34 -21.84
C ILE A 179 -2.96 2.15 -21.09
N LEU A 180 -3.78 1.48 -20.33
CA LEU A 180 -4.76 2.13 -19.46
C LEU A 180 -4.24 2.14 -18.04
N VAL A 181 -4.37 3.27 -17.34
CA VAL A 181 -3.83 3.45 -15.99
C VAL A 181 -4.93 3.94 -15.06
N GLY A 182 -5.11 3.23 -13.95
CA GLY A 182 -6.13 3.54 -12.95
C GLY A 182 -5.95 2.73 -11.66
N VAL A 183 -6.90 2.87 -10.75
CA VAL A 183 -6.97 2.08 -9.51
C VAL A 183 -7.87 0.88 -9.73
N TYR A 184 -9.04 1.08 -10.35
CA TYR A 184 -10.02 0.01 -10.54
C TYR A 184 -9.65 -0.93 -11.68
N ASP A 185 -9.98 -2.22 -11.51
CA ASP A 185 -9.89 -3.16 -12.62
C ASP A 185 -11.02 -2.85 -13.63
N ILE A 186 -10.62 -2.49 -14.85
CA ILE A 186 -11.55 -2.18 -15.95
C ILE A 186 -12.47 -3.37 -16.26
N LYS A 187 -12.05 -4.60 -15.93
CA LYS A 187 -12.90 -5.79 -16.05
C LYS A 187 -14.17 -5.71 -15.19
N ASN A 188 -14.09 -4.99 -14.08
CA ASN A 188 -15.18 -4.85 -13.10
C ASN A 188 -16.02 -3.57 -13.28
N LEU A 189 -15.74 -2.74 -14.29
CA LEU A 189 -16.47 -1.48 -14.51
C LEU A 189 -17.98 -1.68 -14.74
N LYS A 190 -18.37 -2.75 -15.43
CA LYS A 190 -19.81 -3.04 -15.67
C LYS A 190 -20.61 -3.31 -14.39
N LEU A 191 -19.97 -3.83 -13.34
CA LEU A 191 -20.64 -4.10 -12.06
C LEU A 191 -21.13 -2.84 -11.34
N LYS A 192 -20.54 -1.66 -11.63
CA LYS A 192 -20.98 -0.39 -11.06
C LYS A 192 -22.16 0.23 -11.80
N LEU A 193 -22.31 -0.04 -13.10
CA LEU A 193 -23.33 0.59 -13.96
C LEU A 193 -24.65 -0.18 -14.03
N ARG A 194 -24.64 -1.48 -13.74
CA ARG A 194 -25.84 -2.33 -13.81
C ARG A 194 -25.99 -3.16 -12.56
N PRO A 195 -27.14 -3.09 -11.86
CA PRO A 195 -27.46 -4.02 -10.77
C PRO A 195 -27.50 -5.46 -11.29
N ASP A 196 -27.36 -6.44 -10.39
CA ASP A 196 -27.18 -7.89 -10.62
C ASP A 196 -28.22 -8.62 -11.49
N SER A 197 -29.17 -7.92 -12.10
CA SER A 197 -30.31 -8.49 -12.82
C SER A 197 -30.12 -8.72 -14.32
N GLU A 198 -29.02 -8.26 -14.93
CA GLU A 198 -28.76 -8.48 -16.36
C GLU A 198 -27.47 -9.28 -16.61
N HIS A 199 -27.63 -10.56 -16.90
CA HIS A 199 -26.58 -11.55 -17.12
C HIS A 199 -25.79 -11.37 -18.45
N GLN A 200 -25.06 -10.28 -18.63
CA GLN A 200 -24.03 -10.19 -19.67
C GLN A 200 -22.65 -9.95 -19.08
N TYR A 201 -21.97 -11.05 -18.72
CA TYR A 201 -20.69 -11.10 -18.03
C TYR A 201 -19.43 -10.85 -18.90
N ASN A 202 -19.54 -10.41 -20.13
CA ASN A 202 -18.36 -10.19 -20.95
C ASN A 202 -17.82 -8.76 -20.77
N SER A 203 -16.73 -8.64 -19.99
CA SER A 203 -15.96 -7.40 -19.93
C SER A 203 -15.52 -6.96 -21.32
N PRO A 204 -15.71 -5.70 -21.72
CA PRO A 204 -15.22 -5.20 -23.02
C PRO A 204 -13.69 -5.24 -23.11
N TRP A 205 -12.98 -5.42 -21.99
CA TRP A 205 -11.52 -5.36 -21.90
C TRP A 205 -10.85 -6.72 -21.58
N ASN A 206 -11.48 -7.84 -21.94
CA ASN A 206 -10.92 -9.18 -21.72
C ASN A 206 -9.68 -9.50 -22.59
N ILE A 207 -9.30 -8.60 -23.51
CA ILE A 207 -8.09 -8.68 -24.32
C ILE A 207 -6.82 -8.21 -23.57
N ALA A 208 -6.99 -7.57 -22.42
CA ALA A 208 -5.86 -7.00 -21.68
C ALA A 208 -4.89 -8.09 -21.22
N ALA A 209 -3.63 -7.92 -21.56
CA ALA A 209 -2.55 -8.72 -21.02
C ALA A 209 -2.40 -8.44 -19.51
N LYS A 210 -2.04 -9.47 -18.75
CA LYS A 210 -1.77 -9.32 -17.31
C LYS A 210 -0.53 -8.44 -17.09
N PHE A 211 -0.66 -7.45 -16.21
CA PHE A 211 0.45 -6.63 -15.76
C PHE A 211 0.98 -7.16 -14.42
N ASN A 212 1.91 -8.11 -14.49
CA ASN A 212 2.47 -8.79 -13.32
C ASN A 212 3.78 -8.15 -12.85
N ILE A 213 3.98 -6.85 -13.11
CA ILE A 213 5.18 -6.14 -12.70
C ILE A 213 4.97 -5.61 -11.29
N ASP A 214 5.90 -5.93 -10.39
CA ASP A 214 5.93 -5.29 -9.09
C ASP A 214 6.40 -3.84 -9.24
N MET A 215 5.62 -2.92 -8.70
CA MET A 215 5.93 -1.49 -8.72
C MET A 215 6.47 -1.01 -7.36
N SER A 216 6.54 -1.87 -6.35
CA SER A 216 7.21 -1.58 -5.08
C SER A 216 8.72 -1.37 -5.31
N PHE A 217 9.34 -0.68 -4.39
CA PHE A 217 10.79 -0.49 -4.41
C PHE A 217 11.47 -1.62 -3.62
N SER A 218 12.46 -2.27 -4.24
CA SER A 218 13.30 -3.19 -3.49
C SER A 218 14.22 -2.44 -2.53
N MET A 219 14.78 -3.16 -1.57
CA MET A 219 15.76 -2.61 -0.63
C MET A 219 16.97 -2.02 -1.37
N GLU A 220 17.45 -2.68 -2.43
CA GLU A 220 18.56 -2.21 -3.25
C GLU A 220 18.23 -0.94 -4.02
N GLN A 221 16.98 -0.81 -4.48
CA GLN A 221 16.51 0.41 -5.16
C GLN A 221 16.43 1.58 -4.18
N ILE A 222 15.94 1.35 -2.95
CA ILE A 222 15.93 2.37 -1.89
C ILE A 222 17.37 2.76 -1.55
N ALA A 223 18.26 1.79 -1.33
CA ALA A 223 19.67 2.06 -1.05
C ALA A 223 20.37 2.86 -2.16
N SER A 224 20.05 2.57 -3.44
CA SER A 224 20.58 3.34 -4.57
C SER A 224 20.10 4.79 -4.59
N MET A 225 18.82 5.03 -4.26
CA MET A 225 18.28 6.38 -4.12
C MET A 225 18.92 7.14 -2.95
N LEU A 226 19.09 6.49 -1.80
CA LEU A 226 19.75 7.07 -0.63
C LEU A 226 21.24 7.34 -0.88
N LYS A 227 21.89 6.54 -1.70
CA LYS A 227 23.28 6.78 -2.09
C LYS A 227 23.43 8.09 -2.86
N GLU A 228 22.54 8.37 -3.81
CA GLU A 228 22.51 9.64 -4.53
C GLU A 228 22.31 10.82 -3.56
N TYR A 229 21.39 10.67 -2.60
CA TYR A 229 21.16 11.68 -1.58
C TYR A 229 22.39 11.90 -0.69
N GLU A 230 23.07 10.83 -0.25
CA GLU A 230 24.26 10.91 0.59
C GLU A 230 25.45 11.57 -0.12
N GLU A 231 25.60 11.33 -1.44
CA GLU A 231 26.62 12.00 -2.27
C GLU A 231 26.42 13.52 -2.31
N ASP A 232 25.16 14.00 -2.27
CA ASP A 232 24.85 15.42 -2.29
C ASP A 232 24.88 16.08 -0.91
N ASN A 233 24.49 15.37 0.16
CA ASN A 233 24.21 15.95 1.48
C ASN A 233 25.19 15.55 2.60
N HIS A 234 25.99 14.49 2.42
CA HIS A 234 27.05 14.05 3.35
C HIS A 234 26.57 13.87 4.81
N THR A 235 25.47 13.18 5.00
CA THR A 235 24.84 13.00 6.34
C THR A 235 25.62 12.07 7.25
N GLY A 236 26.43 11.15 6.69
CA GLY A 236 27.12 10.09 7.41
C GLY A 236 26.22 8.90 7.77
N MET A 237 25.08 8.72 7.06
CA MET A 237 24.18 7.60 7.29
C MET A 237 24.79 6.24 6.91
N ASP A 238 24.39 5.19 7.59
CA ASP A 238 24.53 3.82 7.09
C ASP A 238 23.40 3.54 6.08
N ILE A 239 23.72 3.73 4.79
CA ILE A 239 22.75 3.62 3.69
C ILE A 239 22.02 2.28 3.71
N LYS A 240 22.74 1.18 4.00
CA LYS A 240 22.16 -0.16 4.00
C LYS A 240 21.17 -0.32 5.15
N ALA A 241 21.56 0.03 6.37
CA ALA A 241 20.72 -0.07 7.55
C ALA A 241 19.47 0.80 7.42
N VAL A 242 19.60 2.05 6.92
CA VAL A 242 18.46 2.95 6.70
C VAL A 242 17.53 2.41 5.62
N ALA A 243 18.07 1.89 4.51
CA ALA A 243 17.25 1.30 3.45
C ALA A 243 16.49 0.04 3.91
N GLU A 244 17.13 -0.81 4.71
CA GLU A 244 16.51 -1.98 5.34
C GLU A 244 15.33 -1.56 6.24
N GLU A 245 15.54 -0.55 7.09
CA GLU A 245 14.52 -0.07 8.01
C GLU A 245 13.33 0.58 7.28
N ILE A 246 13.58 1.44 6.29
CA ILE A 246 12.53 2.01 5.45
C ILE A 246 11.74 0.91 4.74
N HIS A 247 12.43 -0.08 4.15
CA HIS A 247 11.77 -1.19 3.47
C HIS A 247 10.95 -2.04 4.44
N HIS A 248 11.43 -2.27 5.65
CA HIS A 248 10.75 -3.00 6.71
C HIS A 248 9.36 -2.39 7.04
N TYR A 249 9.27 -1.07 7.19
CA TYR A 249 7.99 -0.41 7.44
C TYR A 249 7.10 -0.29 6.21
N THR A 250 7.67 -0.07 5.04
CA THR A 250 6.92 0.31 3.83
C THR A 250 6.66 -0.85 2.88
N SER A 251 7.38 -1.98 3.00
CA SER A 251 7.46 -3.02 1.97
C SER A 251 7.70 -2.41 0.57
N GLY A 252 8.44 -1.30 0.50
CA GLY A 252 8.75 -0.58 -0.72
C GLY A 252 7.60 0.20 -1.34
N TYR A 253 6.52 0.49 -0.61
CA TYR A 253 5.40 1.29 -1.12
C TYR A 253 5.87 2.71 -1.49
N PRO A 254 5.81 3.12 -2.78
CA PRO A 254 6.57 4.28 -3.27
C PRO A 254 6.36 5.58 -2.50
N VAL A 255 5.10 5.99 -2.26
CA VAL A 255 4.85 7.25 -1.54
C VAL A 255 5.28 7.16 -0.08
N LEU A 256 5.15 6.00 0.58
CA LEU A 256 5.57 5.85 1.97
C LEU A 256 7.10 5.93 2.10
N VAL A 257 7.84 5.36 1.15
CA VAL A 257 9.30 5.50 1.08
C VAL A 257 9.69 6.97 0.92
N SER A 258 9.07 7.67 -0.04
CA SER A 258 9.34 9.10 -0.26
C SER A 258 8.94 9.97 0.94
N SER A 259 7.81 9.65 1.62
CA SER A 259 7.36 10.40 2.79
C SER A 259 8.32 10.26 3.97
N ILE A 260 8.81 9.05 4.24
CA ILE A 260 9.84 8.85 5.28
C ILE A 260 11.07 9.66 4.94
N CYS A 261 11.61 9.55 3.71
CA CYS A 261 12.81 10.29 3.31
C CYS A 261 12.59 11.81 3.38
N LYS A 262 11.40 12.32 2.98
CA LYS A 262 11.06 13.74 3.09
C LYS A 262 11.06 14.22 4.53
N LEU A 263 10.45 13.46 5.45
CA LEU A 263 10.45 13.79 6.86
C LEU A 263 11.85 13.80 7.47
N LEU A 264 12.71 12.84 7.08
CA LEU A 264 14.11 12.78 7.51
C LEU A 264 14.93 13.97 6.98
N ASP A 265 14.62 14.46 5.78
CA ASP A 265 15.34 15.57 5.15
C ASP A 265 14.87 16.94 5.64
N GLU A 266 13.55 17.16 5.68
CA GLU A 266 12.97 18.49 5.85
C GLU A 266 12.47 18.80 7.27
N GLU A 267 11.96 17.80 8.02
CA GLU A 267 11.21 18.07 9.24
C GLU A 267 11.87 17.57 10.52
N LEU A 268 12.66 16.52 10.45
CA LEU A 268 13.34 15.96 11.63
C LEU A 268 14.68 16.65 11.96
N PRO A 269 15.39 17.32 11.05
CA PRO A 269 16.56 18.10 11.41
C PRO A 269 16.21 19.16 12.47
N GLY A 270 16.99 19.19 13.58
CA GLY A 270 16.73 20.10 14.70
C GLY A 270 15.82 19.53 15.81
N ASN A 271 15.38 18.28 15.67
CA ASN A 271 14.73 17.58 16.78
C ASN A 271 15.71 17.43 17.95
N THR A 272 15.25 17.68 19.17
CA THR A 272 16.08 17.67 20.39
C THR A 272 16.76 16.32 20.67
N TRP A 273 16.21 15.23 20.14
CA TRP A 273 16.69 13.87 20.33
C TRP A 273 17.59 13.36 19.19
N LEU A 274 17.53 14.00 18.02
CA LEU A 274 18.29 13.67 16.82
C LEU A 274 19.27 14.82 16.54
N LYS A 275 20.44 14.78 17.18
CA LYS A 275 21.35 15.92 17.25
C LYS A 275 22.21 16.12 16.01
N THR A 276 22.52 15.04 15.32
CA THR A 276 23.37 15.06 14.12
C THR A 276 22.60 14.58 12.89
N PRO A 277 23.00 14.95 11.67
CA PRO A 277 22.39 14.38 10.46
C PRO A 277 22.41 12.84 10.44
N ALA A 278 23.48 12.21 10.94
CA ALA A 278 23.56 10.77 11.06
C ALA A 278 22.56 10.17 12.07
N ASP A 279 22.22 10.90 13.15
CA ASP A 279 21.16 10.47 14.06
C ASP A 279 19.79 10.54 13.39
N VAL A 280 19.54 11.59 12.58
CA VAL A 280 18.30 11.74 11.81
C VAL A 280 18.17 10.60 10.81
N TRP A 281 19.22 10.34 10.04
CA TRP A 281 19.26 9.25 9.06
C TRP A 281 19.69 7.92 9.69
N SER A 282 18.96 7.49 10.70
CA SER A 282 19.16 6.24 11.45
C SER A 282 17.82 5.52 11.65
N GLY A 283 17.84 4.29 12.20
CA GLY A 283 16.62 3.58 12.58
C GLY A 283 15.71 4.38 13.53
N ARG A 284 16.29 5.20 14.43
CA ARG A 284 15.51 6.09 15.32
C ARG A 284 14.78 7.16 14.53
N GLY A 285 15.46 7.80 13.57
CA GLY A 285 14.82 8.81 12.73
C GLY A 285 13.73 8.22 11.86
N VAL A 286 13.94 7.03 11.28
CA VAL A 286 12.91 6.31 10.51
C VAL A 286 11.69 6.01 11.38
N THR A 287 11.88 5.51 12.61
CA THR A 287 10.77 5.26 13.55
C THR A 287 9.99 6.54 13.86
N GLU A 288 10.69 7.66 14.12
CA GLU A 288 10.06 8.97 14.36
C GLU A 288 9.28 9.47 13.13
N ALA A 289 9.83 9.29 11.92
CA ALA A 289 9.14 9.63 10.68
C ALA A 289 7.85 8.79 10.49
N VAL A 290 7.92 7.49 10.79
CA VAL A 290 6.75 6.61 10.74
C VAL A 290 5.67 7.06 11.71
N GLN A 291 6.03 7.47 12.93
CA GLN A 291 5.05 7.99 13.91
C GLN A 291 4.31 9.21 13.38
N ARG A 292 5.04 10.17 12.77
CA ARG A 292 4.42 11.34 12.15
C ARG A 292 3.45 10.94 11.04
N ILE A 293 3.86 10.03 10.14
CA ILE A 293 2.99 9.51 9.07
C ILE A 293 1.71 8.90 9.64
N LEU A 294 1.79 8.18 10.77
CA LEU A 294 0.64 7.51 11.38
C LEU A 294 -0.43 8.46 11.93
N ILE A 295 -0.06 9.68 12.32
CA ILE A 295 -1.00 10.68 12.83
C ILE A 295 -1.48 11.67 11.76
N GLU A 296 -0.80 11.75 10.61
CA GLU A 296 -1.17 12.65 9.54
C GLU A 296 -2.45 12.23 8.80
N GLN A 297 -3.19 13.24 8.34
CA GLN A 297 -4.28 13.07 7.39
C GLN A 297 -3.73 13.20 5.98
N THR A 298 -3.52 12.07 5.32
CA THR A 298 -3.04 12.03 3.94
C THR A 298 -4.12 11.49 2.99
N PRO A 299 -4.12 11.88 1.70
CA PRO A 299 -5.07 11.33 0.72
C PRO A 299 -5.04 9.80 0.61
N LEU A 300 -3.90 9.17 0.95
CA LEU A 300 -3.75 7.73 1.00
C LEU A 300 -4.61 7.11 2.10
N PHE A 301 -4.49 7.62 3.33
CA PHE A 301 -5.24 7.11 4.48
C PHE A 301 -6.72 7.51 4.45
N GLU A 302 -7.06 8.72 3.98
CA GLU A 302 -8.45 9.11 3.75
C GLU A 302 -9.15 8.17 2.77
N SER A 303 -8.46 7.78 1.69
CA SER A 303 -8.98 6.80 0.74
C SER A 303 -9.14 5.42 1.38
N MET A 304 -8.20 5.00 2.24
CA MET A 304 -8.29 3.73 2.96
C MET A 304 -9.53 3.68 3.85
N VAL A 305 -9.72 4.69 4.70
CA VAL A 305 -10.87 4.77 5.62
C VAL A 305 -12.18 4.79 4.85
N ARG A 306 -12.27 5.61 3.79
CA ARG A 306 -13.46 5.69 2.94
C ARG A 306 -13.80 4.35 2.31
N GLN A 307 -12.82 3.63 1.75
CA GLN A 307 -13.03 2.35 1.09
C GLN A 307 -13.38 1.23 2.07
N LEU A 308 -12.80 1.23 3.27
CA LEU A 308 -13.21 0.29 4.32
C LEU A 308 -14.67 0.50 4.75
N ASN A 309 -15.12 1.76 4.81
CA ASN A 309 -16.52 2.06 5.13
C ASN A 309 -17.47 1.76 3.95
N GLU A 310 -17.01 1.94 2.70
CA GLU A 310 -17.77 1.61 1.49
C GLU A 310 -17.94 0.09 1.29
N TYR A 311 -16.96 -0.71 1.76
CA TYR A 311 -16.94 -2.17 1.60
C TYR A 311 -16.85 -2.89 2.96
N PRO A 312 -17.98 -3.06 3.68
CA PRO A 312 -17.99 -3.67 5.03
C PRO A 312 -17.39 -5.08 5.09
N GLU A 313 -17.60 -5.91 4.04
CA GLU A 313 -17.01 -7.25 3.95
C GLU A 313 -15.48 -7.21 3.92
N MET A 314 -14.90 -6.21 3.23
CA MET A 314 -13.47 -5.99 3.21
C MET A 314 -12.96 -5.50 4.59
N LYS A 315 -13.69 -4.57 5.24
CA LYS A 315 -13.39 -4.09 6.59
C LYS A 315 -13.35 -5.25 7.58
N GLN A 316 -14.39 -6.09 7.56
CA GLN A 316 -14.49 -7.27 8.43
C GLN A 316 -13.35 -8.27 8.19
N MET A 317 -13.05 -8.59 6.92
CA MET A 317 -11.96 -9.50 6.56
C MET A 317 -10.60 -8.98 7.07
N VAL A 318 -10.33 -7.69 6.89
CA VAL A 318 -9.07 -7.08 7.37
C VAL A 318 -9.01 -7.10 8.90
N HIS A 319 -10.11 -6.81 9.58
CA HIS A 319 -10.21 -6.90 11.04
C HIS A 319 -9.93 -8.33 11.53
N GLU A 320 -10.55 -9.35 10.92
CA GLU A 320 -10.31 -10.76 11.28
C GLU A 320 -8.85 -11.18 11.08
N VAL A 321 -8.21 -10.71 10.01
CA VAL A 321 -6.78 -10.98 9.77
C VAL A 321 -5.89 -10.33 10.82
N LEU A 322 -6.20 -9.10 11.22
CA LEU A 322 -5.40 -8.34 12.17
C LEU A 322 -5.57 -8.86 13.60
N PHE A 323 -6.80 -8.96 14.06
CA PHE A 323 -7.07 -9.29 15.47
C PHE A 323 -7.17 -10.79 15.74
N GLN A 324 -7.83 -11.57 14.87
CA GLN A 324 -8.04 -13.00 15.08
C GLN A 324 -6.91 -13.89 14.58
N GLY A 325 -5.95 -13.31 13.90
CA GLY A 325 -4.94 -14.15 13.32
C GLY A 325 -5.46 -15.11 12.23
N LYS A 326 -6.68 -14.88 11.75
CA LYS A 326 -7.33 -15.78 10.79
C LYS A 326 -6.53 -15.87 9.50
N ARG A 327 -6.12 -17.08 9.16
CA ARG A 327 -5.53 -17.33 7.84
C ARG A 327 -6.64 -17.34 6.80
N VAL A 328 -6.76 -16.27 6.07
CA VAL A 328 -7.66 -16.21 4.92
C VAL A 328 -6.86 -16.58 3.68
N SER A 329 -7.30 -17.61 2.96
CA SER A 329 -6.68 -18.04 1.71
C SER A 329 -6.74 -16.91 0.68
N TYR A 330 -5.64 -16.71 -0.05
CA TYR A 330 -5.61 -15.77 -1.16
C TYR A 330 -6.46 -16.33 -2.32
N ASN A 331 -7.71 -15.90 -2.39
CA ASN A 331 -8.61 -16.23 -3.49
C ASN A 331 -9.09 -14.94 -4.17
N PRO A 332 -8.58 -14.61 -5.38
CA PRO A 332 -8.96 -13.40 -6.10
C PRO A 332 -10.44 -13.38 -6.56
N ASP A 333 -11.15 -14.51 -6.52
CA ASP A 333 -12.58 -14.58 -6.86
C ASP A 333 -13.46 -14.08 -5.70
N LEU A 334 -12.92 -14.00 -4.48
CA LEU A 334 -13.61 -13.38 -3.35
C LEU A 334 -13.55 -11.85 -3.50
N LYS A 335 -14.72 -11.20 -3.56
CA LYS A 335 -14.86 -9.76 -3.75
C LYS A 335 -14.03 -8.94 -2.75
N ALA A 336 -14.08 -9.29 -1.46
CA ALA A 336 -13.32 -8.61 -0.41
C ALA A 336 -11.80 -8.70 -0.65
N VAL A 337 -11.29 -9.88 -1.05
CA VAL A 337 -9.87 -10.10 -1.37
C VAL A 337 -9.48 -9.33 -2.62
N SER A 338 -10.28 -9.44 -3.69
CA SER A 338 -10.04 -8.73 -4.95
C SER A 338 -9.95 -7.22 -4.76
N LEU A 339 -10.89 -6.63 -3.99
CA LEU A 339 -10.91 -5.20 -3.67
C LEU A 339 -9.69 -4.78 -2.83
N ALA A 340 -9.38 -5.53 -1.78
CA ALA A 340 -8.26 -5.20 -0.90
C ALA A 340 -6.90 -5.28 -1.61
N VAL A 341 -6.73 -6.24 -2.54
CA VAL A 341 -5.54 -6.33 -3.43
C VAL A 341 -5.48 -5.16 -4.40
N MET A 342 -6.61 -4.84 -5.03
CA MET A 342 -6.73 -3.76 -6.00
C MET A 342 -6.38 -2.40 -5.37
N PHE A 343 -6.85 -2.14 -4.15
CA PHE A 343 -6.50 -0.93 -3.40
C PHE A 343 -5.07 -0.96 -2.84
N GLY A 344 -4.41 -2.11 -2.84
CA GLY A 344 -3.04 -2.27 -2.34
C GLY A 344 -2.95 -2.41 -0.81
N TYR A 345 -4.05 -2.80 -0.13
CA TYR A 345 -4.07 -2.96 1.34
C TYR A 345 -3.59 -4.32 1.80
N ILE A 346 -3.71 -5.33 0.96
CA ILE A 346 -3.22 -6.68 1.22
C ILE A 346 -2.35 -7.20 0.08
N LYS A 347 -1.52 -8.17 0.40
CA LYS A 347 -0.69 -8.92 -0.55
C LYS A 347 -0.88 -10.42 -0.37
N ASN A 348 -0.48 -11.18 -1.40
CA ASN A 348 -0.39 -12.64 -1.31
C ASN A 348 0.92 -13.03 -0.62
N ALA A 349 0.82 -13.63 0.53
CA ALA A 349 1.94 -14.22 1.27
C ALA A 349 1.79 -15.74 1.28
N ALA A 350 2.48 -16.41 0.37
CA ALA A 350 2.49 -17.88 0.24
C ALA A 350 1.09 -18.53 0.23
N GLY A 351 0.14 -17.92 -0.50
CA GLY A 351 -1.24 -18.43 -0.63
C GLY A 351 -2.22 -17.95 0.44
N SER A 352 -1.79 -17.10 1.36
CA SER A 352 -2.63 -16.43 2.35
C SER A 352 -2.61 -14.91 2.13
N ILE A 353 -3.64 -14.21 2.60
CA ILE A 353 -3.63 -12.75 2.61
C ILE A 353 -2.82 -12.23 3.80
N GLN A 354 -2.11 -11.14 3.57
CA GLN A 354 -1.39 -10.37 4.58
C GLN A 354 -1.59 -8.88 4.29
N VAL A 355 -1.61 -8.03 5.31
CA VAL A 355 -1.59 -6.57 5.12
C VAL A 355 -0.33 -6.19 4.35
N ALA A 356 -0.45 -5.24 3.42
CA ALA A 356 0.59 -4.98 2.42
C ALA A 356 1.92 -4.50 3.02
N ASN A 357 1.85 -3.70 4.09
CA ASN A 357 3.02 -3.16 4.78
C ASN A 357 2.69 -2.81 6.24
N ARG A 358 3.72 -2.59 7.07
CA ARG A 358 3.57 -2.31 8.50
C ARG A 358 2.90 -0.97 8.81
N ILE A 359 3.11 0.06 8.00
CA ILE A 359 2.44 1.35 8.20
C ILE A 359 0.93 1.21 8.03
N PHE A 360 0.46 0.45 7.01
CA PHE A 360 -0.97 0.16 6.86
C PHE A 360 -1.50 -0.67 8.01
N GLU A 361 -0.74 -1.65 8.45
CA GLU A 361 -1.10 -2.49 9.60
C GLU A 361 -1.30 -1.65 10.86
N MET A 362 -0.32 -0.83 11.23
CA MET A 362 -0.40 0.07 12.39
C MET A 362 -1.56 1.08 12.26
N ARG A 363 -1.76 1.66 11.07
CA ARG A 363 -2.87 2.59 10.83
C ARG A 363 -4.23 1.92 10.99
N LEU A 364 -4.38 0.68 10.52
CA LEU A 364 -5.60 -0.11 10.66
C LEU A 364 -5.85 -0.51 12.12
N TYR A 365 -4.81 -0.92 12.87
CA TYR A 365 -4.94 -1.14 14.31
C TYR A 365 -5.42 0.11 15.02
N ASN A 366 -4.80 1.26 14.75
CA ASN A 366 -5.19 2.53 15.34
C ASN A 366 -6.65 2.89 15.01
N LEU A 367 -7.08 2.66 13.76
CA LEU A 367 -8.46 2.91 13.34
C LEU A 367 -9.46 2.03 14.11
N PHE A 368 -9.24 0.72 14.13
CA PHE A 368 -10.17 -0.22 14.78
C PHE A 368 -10.19 -0.08 16.31
N LEU A 369 -9.03 0.18 16.93
CA LEU A 369 -8.96 0.37 18.38
C LEU A 369 -9.59 1.69 18.82
N SER A 370 -9.51 2.75 18.01
CA SER A 370 -10.12 4.05 18.34
C SER A 370 -11.64 4.00 18.46
N GLU A 371 -12.28 3.04 17.82
CA GLU A 371 -13.72 2.82 17.96
C GLU A 371 -14.09 2.33 19.39
N GLU A 372 -13.14 1.79 20.15
CA GLU A 372 -13.35 1.21 21.49
C GLU A 372 -12.67 1.97 22.64
N GLU A 373 -11.73 2.86 22.33
CA GLU A 373 -10.97 3.61 23.35
C GLU A 373 -11.88 4.36 24.35
N LEU A 374 -12.95 4.97 23.85
CA LEU A 374 -13.86 5.80 24.65
C LEU A 374 -14.69 5.02 25.68
N THR A 375 -14.68 3.68 25.63
CA THR A 375 -15.53 2.83 26.48
C THR A 375 -14.73 1.77 27.23
N ASN A 376 -13.40 1.71 27.09
CA ASN A 376 -12.60 0.62 27.65
C ASN A 376 -11.86 1.02 28.92
N ALA A 377 -12.19 0.34 30.03
CA ALA A 377 -11.62 0.64 31.35
C ALA A 377 -10.10 0.39 31.48
N LEU A 378 -9.51 -0.52 30.68
CA LEU A 378 -8.06 -0.73 30.66
C LEU A 378 -7.34 0.46 30.00
N TYR A 379 -7.93 1.04 28.97
CA TYR A 379 -7.41 2.25 28.33
C TYR A 379 -7.36 3.41 29.34
N ASP A 380 -8.46 3.64 30.07
CA ASP A 380 -8.53 4.71 31.08
C ASP A 380 -7.50 4.53 32.19
N LYS A 381 -7.30 3.31 32.67
CA LYS A 381 -6.29 2.99 33.69
C LYS A 381 -4.87 3.24 33.20
N ALA A 382 -4.58 2.87 31.96
CA ALA A 382 -3.26 3.08 31.35
C ALA A 382 -2.99 4.58 31.11
N GLN A 383 -3.98 5.33 30.61
CA GLN A 383 -3.87 6.76 30.36
C GLN A 383 -3.61 7.55 31.64
N GLY A 384 -4.33 7.23 32.72
CA GLY A 384 -4.15 7.90 34.03
C GLY A 384 -2.76 7.68 34.64
N ASN A 385 -2.04 6.65 34.23
CA ASN A 385 -0.78 6.23 34.84
C ASN A 385 0.41 6.19 33.86
N GLN A 386 0.28 6.73 32.65
CA GLN A 386 1.29 6.60 31.58
C GLN A 386 2.71 7.06 31.97
N PHE A 387 2.84 8.10 32.81
CA PHE A 387 4.14 8.67 33.19
C PHE A 387 5.02 7.74 34.02
N GLN A 388 4.46 6.75 34.71
CA GLN A 388 5.24 5.80 35.49
C GLN A 388 6.01 4.79 34.62
N PHE A 389 5.56 4.57 33.38
CA PHE A 389 6.10 3.56 32.48
C PHE A 389 7.30 4.03 31.65
N VAL A 390 7.64 5.32 31.72
CA VAL A 390 8.76 5.89 30.96
C VAL A 390 9.73 6.55 31.94
N SER A 391 10.95 6.05 31.95
CA SER A 391 12.03 6.61 32.77
C SER A 391 13.23 6.98 31.89
N ARG A 392 13.64 8.25 31.90
CA ARG A 392 14.78 8.77 31.13
C ARG A 392 14.71 8.44 29.62
N GLY A 393 13.51 8.47 29.04
CA GLY A 393 13.28 8.17 27.63
C GLY A 393 13.29 6.67 27.29
N ARG A 394 13.31 5.77 28.27
CA ARG A 394 13.20 4.32 28.10
C ARG A 394 11.86 3.81 28.61
N LEU A 395 11.30 2.86 27.89
CA LEU A 395 10.07 2.18 28.26
C LEU A 395 10.37 1.07 29.28
N ASP A 396 9.69 1.09 30.41
CA ASP A 396 9.76 0.02 31.42
C ASP A 396 8.71 -1.06 31.10
N MET A 397 9.08 -2.00 30.22
CA MET A 397 8.16 -3.05 29.80
C MET A 397 7.83 -4.02 30.95
N ASP A 398 8.76 -4.27 31.86
CA ASP A 398 8.51 -5.12 33.04
C ASP A 398 7.39 -4.53 33.89
N LEU A 399 7.44 -3.22 34.18
CA LEU A 399 6.39 -2.53 34.94
C LEU A 399 5.07 -2.47 34.16
N ILE A 400 5.11 -2.29 32.84
CA ILE A 400 3.91 -2.31 31.99
C ILE A 400 3.20 -3.67 32.12
N ILE A 401 3.93 -4.76 31.99
CA ILE A 401 3.38 -6.11 32.10
C ILE A 401 2.83 -6.36 33.51
N GLU A 402 3.56 -5.96 34.57
CA GLU A 402 3.11 -6.08 35.97
C GLU A 402 1.77 -5.38 36.20
N LYS A 403 1.66 -4.12 35.75
CA LYS A 403 0.43 -3.34 35.93
C LYS A 403 -0.70 -3.85 35.05
N PHE A 404 -0.41 -4.37 33.85
CA PHE A 404 -1.42 -5.02 33.04
C PHE A 404 -2.06 -6.20 33.76
N VAL A 405 -1.26 -7.09 34.37
CA VAL A 405 -1.76 -8.21 35.17
C VAL A 405 -2.72 -7.75 36.27
N LEU A 406 -2.32 -6.73 37.04
CA LEU A 406 -3.14 -6.18 38.12
C LEU A 406 -4.46 -5.59 37.60
N TYR A 407 -4.40 -4.75 36.56
CA TYR A 407 -5.59 -4.07 36.05
C TYR A 407 -6.52 -5.02 35.30
N PHE A 408 -5.97 -6.02 34.60
CA PHE A 408 -6.76 -7.04 33.94
C PHE A 408 -7.58 -7.85 34.97
N GLN A 409 -6.99 -8.19 36.11
CA GLN A 409 -7.68 -8.87 37.18
C GLN A 409 -8.78 -8.05 37.83
N ASP A 410 -8.48 -6.77 38.12
CA ASP A 410 -9.45 -5.85 38.71
C ASP A 410 -10.71 -5.71 37.84
N ILE A 411 -10.56 -5.76 36.52
CA ILE A 411 -11.63 -5.48 35.56
C ILE A 411 -12.31 -6.77 35.07
N TYR A 412 -11.56 -7.84 34.85
CA TYR A 412 -12.03 -9.07 34.17
C TYR A 412 -11.88 -10.34 35.00
N GLY A 413 -11.36 -10.28 36.22
CA GLY A 413 -11.01 -11.45 37.05
C GLY A 413 -12.17 -12.36 37.41
N GLU A 414 -13.42 -11.89 37.34
CA GLU A 414 -14.64 -12.67 37.67
C GLU A 414 -15.44 -13.08 36.43
N GLN A 415 -14.99 -12.80 35.23
CA GLN A 415 -15.72 -13.14 34.00
C GLN A 415 -15.47 -14.61 33.62
N ASP A 416 -16.53 -15.43 33.76
CA ASP A 416 -16.61 -16.74 33.15
C ASP A 416 -17.10 -16.62 31.71
N GLU A 417 -16.48 -17.37 30.80
CA GLU A 417 -16.92 -17.75 29.47
C GLU A 417 -16.20 -17.11 28.24
N LYS A 418 -15.72 -18.02 27.39
CA LYS A 418 -15.33 -17.82 25.96
C LYS A 418 -14.38 -16.66 25.65
N PHE A 419 -13.41 -16.41 26.51
CA PHE A 419 -12.33 -15.49 26.20
C PHE A 419 -11.45 -16.10 25.09
N LEU A 420 -11.28 -15.39 24.00
CA LEU A 420 -10.44 -15.78 22.89
C LEU A 420 -9.09 -15.05 22.98
N GLU A 421 -8.04 -15.68 22.49
CA GLU A 421 -6.70 -15.08 22.36
C GLU A 421 -6.73 -13.69 21.69
N GLU A 422 -7.63 -13.53 20.72
CA GLU A 422 -7.94 -12.25 20.09
C GLU A 422 -8.36 -11.17 21.08
N GLN A 423 -9.24 -11.50 22.04
CA GLN A 423 -9.71 -10.54 23.06
C GLN A 423 -8.56 -10.13 23.95
N GLY A 424 -7.70 -11.07 24.35
CA GLY A 424 -6.50 -10.80 25.13
C GLY A 424 -5.54 -9.86 24.42
N ARG A 425 -5.28 -10.13 23.14
CA ARG A 425 -4.44 -9.26 22.30
C ARG A 425 -5.03 -7.85 22.21
N LYS A 426 -6.31 -7.73 21.91
CA LYS A 426 -7.01 -6.46 21.78
C LYS A 426 -6.97 -5.65 23.08
N LEU A 427 -7.24 -6.28 24.21
CA LEU A 427 -7.19 -5.65 25.52
C LEU A 427 -5.77 -5.20 25.90
N PHE A 428 -4.75 -6.00 25.57
CA PHE A 428 -3.37 -5.60 25.78
C PHE A 428 -2.96 -4.41 24.91
N LEU A 429 -3.37 -4.39 23.65
CA LEU A 429 -3.12 -3.27 22.74
C LEU A 429 -3.84 -1.99 23.19
N LEU A 430 -5.08 -2.08 23.64
CA LEU A 430 -5.83 -0.96 24.22
C LEU A 430 -5.13 -0.40 25.47
N TYR A 431 -4.60 -1.28 26.32
CA TYR A 431 -3.82 -0.88 27.48
C TYR A 431 -2.48 -0.23 27.10
N LEU A 432 -1.76 -0.80 26.14
CA LEU A 432 -0.44 -0.33 25.72
C LEU A 432 -0.50 1.00 24.96
N LYS A 433 -1.56 1.22 24.17
CA LYS A 433 -1.68 2.37 23.26
C LYS A 433 -1.47 3.72 23.94
N PRO A 434 -2.14 4.10 25.04
CA PRO A 434 -1.93 5.40 25.69
C PRO A 434 -0.54 5.54 26.31
N ILE A 435 0.12 4.43 26.67
CA ILE A 435 1.45 4.44 27.27
C ILE A 435 2.52 4.83 26.25
N ILE A 436 2.44 4.28 25.03
CA ILE A 436 3.42 4.52 23.97
C ILE A 436 3.00 5.61 22.98
N ASN A 437 1.78 6.15 23.12
CA ASN A 437 1.20 7.10 22.18
C ASN A 437 2.09 8.36 22.02
N GLY A 438 2.40 8.68 20.75
CA GLY A 438 3.25 9.83 20.40
C GLY A 438 4.76 9.57 20.47
N THR A 439 5.22 8.38 20.96
CA THR A 439 6.65 8.08 21.09
C THR A 439 7.02 6.69 20.58
N GLY A 440 6.12 5.72 20.67
CA GLY A 440 6.36 4.33 20.24
C GLY A 440 5.36 3.84 19.21
N ASN A 441 5.71 2.75 18.57
CA ASN A 441 4.86 2.02 17.64
C ASN A 441 4.72 0.58 18.09
N TYR A 442 3.62 -0.07 17.72
CA TYR A 442 3.47 -1.51 17.83
C TYR A 442 2.98 -2.10 16.51
N TYR A 443 3.35 -3.32 16.28
CA TYR A 443 2.86 -4.10 15.14
C TYR A 443 2.79 -5.58 15.50
N ILE A 444 2.04 -6.33 14.72
CA ILE A 444 1.89 -7.78 14.90
C ILE A 444 2.65 -8.48 13.79
N GLU A 445 3.61 -9.33 14.15
CA GLU A 445 4.35 -10.08 13.16
C GLU A 445 3.47 -11.17 12.55
N ALA A 446 3.24 -11.10 11.25
CA ALA A 446 2.30 -12.00 10.61
C ALA A 446 2.88 -13.39 10.30
N GLN A 447 4.20 -13.58 10.26
CA GLN A 447 4.81 -14.87 9.91
C GLN A 447 6.29 -15.00 10.28
N THR A 448 6.62 -16.11 10.93
CA THR A 448 7.94 -16.75 10.84
C THR A 448 7.86 -17.98 9.93
N ARG A 449 9.03 -18.62 9.65
CA ARG A 449 9.17 -19.80 8.76
C ARG A 449 8.16 -20.93 9.05
N ASP A 450 7.66 -21.05 10.27
CA ASP A 450 6.74 -22.12 10.70
C ASP A 450 5.26 -21.69 10.68
N ALA A 451 4.94 -20.56 10.03
CA ALA A 451 3.56 -20.08 9.90
C ALA A 451 2.84 -19.80 11.23
N ARG A 452 3.57 -19.55 12.32
CA ARG A 452 3.05 -19.16 13.64
C ARG A 452 3.28 -17.66 13.82
N ARG A 453 2.43 -17.01 14.59
CA ARG A 453 2.45 -15.56 14.79
C ARG A 453 3.14 -15.20 16.09
N THR A 454 4.05 -14.23 16.07
CA THR A 454 4.39 -13.44 17.24
C THR A 454 3.29 -12.41 17.44
N ASP A 455 2.88 -12.19 18.67
CA ASP A 455 1.68 -11.43 18.86
C ASP A 455 1.89 -9.94 18.78
N VAL A 456 2.86 -9.40 19.50
CA VAL A 456 3.08 -7.93 19.50
C VAL A 456 4.57 -7.62 19.53
N ILE A 457 5.02 -6.77 18.63
CA ILE A 457 6.32 -6.13 18.69
C ILE A 457 6.12 -4.65 18.96
N VAL A 458 6.82 -4.12 19.96
CA VAL A 458 6.78 -2.70 20.33
C VAL A 458 8.13 -2.08 20.02
N ASP A 459 8.13 -1.06 19.17
CA ASP A 459 9.28 -0.20 18.92
C ASP A 459 9.12 1.09 19.70
N TYR A 460 10.07 1.39 20.59
CA TYR A 460 10.05 2.60 21.41
C TYR A 460 11.43 3.24 21.46
N MET A 461 11.59 4.41 20.84
CA MET A 461 12.84 5.17 20.78
C MET A 461 14.09 4.35 20.38
N GLY A 462 13.92 3.40 19.45
CA GLY A 462 14.99 2.52 18.98
C GLY A 462 15.21 1.28 19.85
N GLU A 463 14.44 1.09 20.92
CA GLU A 463 14.34 -0.18 21.65
C GLU A 463 13.16 -0.98 21.10
N GLN A 464 13.34 -2.30 20.99
CA GLN A 464 12.33 -3.21 20.47
C GLN A 464 12.02 -4.27 21.52
N PHE A 465 10.72 -4.45 21.81
CA PHE A 465 10.22 -5.42 22.77
C PHE A 465 9.36 -6.44 22.04
N ILE A 466 9.59 -7.73 22.31
CA ILE A 466 8.87 -8.85 21.70
C ILE A 466 7.96 -9.46 22.76
N ILE A 467 6.66 -9.54 22.46
CA ILE A 467 5.63 -9.95 23.39
C ILE A 467 4.77 -11.04 22.73
N GLU A 468 4.70 -12.20 23.35
CA GLU A 468 3.84 -13.30 22.93
C GLU A 468 2.59 -13.31 23.81
N LEU A 469 1.41 -13.43 23.20
CA LEU A 469 0.12 -13.49 23.91
C LEU A 469 -0.51 -14.86 23.67
N LYS A 470 -0.89 -15.56 24.73
CA LYS A 470 -1.46 -16.92 24.63
C LYS A 470 -2.61 -17.16 25.58
N ILE A 471 -3.54 -18.04 25.15
CA ILE A 471 -4.44 -18.70 26.11
C ILE A 471 -3.74 -19.94 26.66
N TRP A 472 -3.73 -20.05 27.95
CA TRP A 472 -3.14 -21.19 28.64
C TRP A 472 -3.99 -22.47 28.43
N HIS A 473 -3.40 -23.50 27.81
CA HIS A 473 -4.03 -24.80 27.55
C HIS A 473 -3.30 -25.96 28.21
N GLY A 474 -2.47 -25.70 29.22
CA GLY A 474 -1.66 -26.69 29.92
C GLY A 474 -0.16 -26.45 29.79
N ASN A 475 0.63 -27.09 30.68
CA ASN A 475 2.06 -26.86 30.78
C ASN A 475 2.83 -27.14 29.47
N GLU A 476 2.53 -28.26 28.80
CA GLU A 476 3.19 -28.61 27.53
C GLU A 476 2.93 -27.58 26.43
N TYR A 477 1.76 -26.97 26.42
CA TYR A 477 1.42 -25.91 25.45
C TYR A 477 2.19 -24.62 25.75
N ASN A 478 2.31 -24.31 27.04
CA ASN A 478 3.04 -23.14 27.53
C ASN A 478 4.54 -23.24 27.23
N GLU A 479 5.17 -24.38 27.55
CA GLU A 479 6.59 -24.68 27.24
C GLU A 479 6.91 -24.59 25.74
N ARG A 480 5.96 -24.96 24.86
CA ARG A 480 6.12 -24.74 23.41
C ARG A 480 6.12 -23.26 23.05
N GLY A 481 5.30 -22.45 23.75
CA GLY A 481 5.27 -21.00 23.59
C GLY A 481 6.57 -20.33 23.99
N GLU A 482 7.11 -20.74 25.12
CA GLU A 482 8.39 -20.25 25.63
C GLU A 482 9.54 -20.56 24.66
N LYS A 483 9.61 -21.78 24.12
CA LYS A 483 10.62 -22.15 23.10
C LYS A 483 10.44 -21.36 21.82
N GLN A 484 9.19 -21.15 21.40
CA GLN A 484 8.89 -20.36 20.20
C GLN A 484 9.33 -18.91 20.38
N LEU A 485 9.08 -18.31 21.54
CA LEU A 485 9.51 -16.94 21.84
C LEU A 485 11.04 -16.87 21.88
N ALA A 486 11.74 -17.88 22.44
CA ALA A 486 13.20 -17.95 22.43
C ALA A 486 13.78 -17.95 21.00
N ASP A 487 13.19 -18.73 20.09
CA ASP A 487 13.59 -18.74 18.67
C ASP A 487 13.39 -17.36 18.01
N TYR A 488 12.34 -16.63 18.39
CA TYR A 488 12.11 -15.26 17.92
C TYR A 488 13.15 -14.28 18.46
N LEU A 489 13.50 -14.40 19.73
CA LEU A 489 14.52 -13.55 20.34
C LEU A 489 15.87 -13.73 19.63
N ASP A 490 16.21 -14.95 19.19
CA ASP A 490 17.39 -15.20 18.38
C ASP A 490 17.31 -14.49 17.01
N TYR A 491 16.17 -14.58 16.33
CA TYR A 491 15.95 -13.92 15.04
C TYR A 491 16.10 -12.40 15.14
N TYR A 492 15.55 -11.78 16.21
CA TYR A 492 15.63 -10.33 16.43
C TYR A 492 16.86 -9.88 17.20
N HIS A 493 17.82 -10.79 17.51
CA HIS A 493 19.02 -10.51 18.28
C HIS A 493 18.72 -9.85 19.63
N LYS A 494 17.70 -10.38 20.34
CA LYS A 494 17.27 -9.93 21.66
C LYS A 494 17.56 -11.00 22.70
N ASP A 495 17.85 -10.58 23.92
CA ASP A 495 18.11 -11.49 25.05
C ASP A 495 16.94 -11.60 26.01
N ARG A 496 15.97 -10.65 25.93
CA ARG A 496 14.80 -10.57 26.79
C ARG A 496 13.52 -10.47 25.97
N GLY A 497 12.51 -11.29 26.32
CA GLY A 497 11.19 -11.27 25.73
C GLY A 497 10.09 -11.43 26.78
N TYR A 498 8.84 -11.24 26.36
CA TYR A 498 7.68 -11.21 27.25
C TYR A 498 6.62 -12.20 26.76
N MET A 499 5.97 -12.90 27.69
CA MET A 499 4.84 -13.78 27.39
C MET A 499 3.69 -13.49 28.33
N ILE A 500 2.50 -13.23 27.80
CA ILE A 500 1.28 -13.03 28.58
C ILE A 500 0.36 -14.22 28.35
N SER A 501 0.16 -15.01 29.41
CA SER A 501 -0.65 -16.21 29.41
C SER A 501 -2.02 -15.94 30.06
N PHE A 502 -3.09 -15.91 29.25
CA PHE A 502 -4.47 -15.79 29.75
C PHE A 502 -4.96 -17.14 30.25
N ASN A 503 -5.04 -17.30 31.58
CA ASN A 503 -5.39 -18.56 32.23
C ASN A 503 -6.75 -18.47 32.95
N PHE A 504 -7.74 -19.18 32.46
CA PHE A 504 -9.12 -19.20 33.00
C PHE A 504 -9.40 -20.36 33.94
N ASN A 505 -8.39 -21.10 34.37
CA ASN A 505 -8.58 -22.19 35.35
C ASN A 505 -8.84 -21.63 36.74
N LYS A 506 -9.75 -22.30 37.50
CA LYS A 506 -10.12 -21.90 38.87
C LYS A 506 -8.93 -21.88 39.85
N ASN A 507 -7.92 -22.71 39.61
CA ASN A 507 -6.73 -22.84 40.47
C ASN A 507 -5.48 -22.24 39.87
N LYS A 508 -5.61 -21.20 38.98
CA LYS A 508 -4.48 -20.54 38.37
C LYS A 508 -3.63 -19.80 39.41
N LYS A 509 -2.31 -19.82 39.20
CA LYS A 509 -1.38 -18.95 39.92
C LYS A 509 -1.16 -17.73 39.09
N ILE A 510 -1.69 -16.62 39.53
CA ILE A 510 -1.54 -15.32 38.86
C ILE A 510 -0.23 -14.67 39.31
N GLY A 511 0.46 -14.02 38.40
CA GLY A 511 1.69 -13.32 38.71
C GLY A 511 2.70 -13.33 37.59
N ILE A 512 3.90 -12.92 37.90
CA ILE A 512 5.00 -12.83 36.98
C ILE A 512 6.13 -13.74 37.43
N GLN A 513 6.74 -14.45 36.47
CA GLN A 513 7.94 -15.24 36.70
C GLN A 513 8.94 -15.04 35.56
N GLU A 514 10.22 -15.18 35.88
CA GLU A 514 11.30 -15.19 34.87
C GLU A 514 11.69 -16.63 34.56
N ILE A 515 11.74 -16.95 33.27
CA ILE A 515 12.11 -18.26 32.74
C ILE A 515 13.36 -18.09 31.88
N SER A 516 14.37 -18.90 32.11
CA SER A 516 15.59 -18.91 31.31
C SER A 516 15.58 -20.07 30.32
N ILE A 517 15.77 -19.78 29.03
CA ILE A 517 15.90 -20.77 27.95
C ILE A 517 17.22 -20.50 27.22
N GLY A 518 18.24 -21.29 27.49
CA GLY A 518 19.59 -21.04 27.01
C GLY A 518 20.12 -19.70 27.57
N GLU A 519 20.49 -18.80 26.70
CA GLU A 519 20.95 -17.44 27.06
C GLU A 519 19.81 -16.40 27.07
N LYS A 520 18.58 -16.81 26.81
CA LYS A 520 17.41 -15.90 26.73
C LYS A 520 16.62 -15.87 28.05
N THR A 521 16.12 -14.71 28.38
CA THR A 521 15.23 -14.50 29.53
C THR A 521 13.82 -14.18 29.01
N ILE A 522 12.84 -14.96 29.46
CA ILE A 522 11.43 -14.75 29.18
C ILE A 522 10.73 -14.32 30.46
N VAL A 523 10.08 -13.17 30.43
CA VAL A 523 9.21 -12.71 31.51
C VAL A 523 7.80 -13.22 31.20
N GLU A 524 7.37 -14.23 31.92
CA GLU A 524 6.01 -14.76 31.80
C GLU A 524 5.08 -14.11 32.80
N ALA A 525 3.97 -13.57 32.29
CA ALA A 525 2.89 -13.01 33.07
C ALA A 525 1.64 -13.88 32.91
N VAL A 526 1.10 -14.41 34.00
CA VAL A 526 -0.15 -15.17 34.01
C VAL A 526 -1.28 -14.28 34.53
N VAL A 527 -2.36 -14.14 33.72
CA VAL A 527 -3.54 -13.32 34.03
C VAL A 527 -4.83 -14.14 34.13
#